data_4195368e4f577450e5cc7a26871027a1
#
_entry.id   4195368e4f577450e5cc7a26871027a1
#
_cell.length_a   1.000
_cell.length_b   1.000
_cell.length_c   1.000
_cell.angle_alpha   90.00
_cell.angle_beta   90.00
_cell.angle_gamma   90.00
#
_symmetry.space_group_name_H-M   'P 1'
#
loop_
_entity.id
_entity.type
_entity.pdbx_description
1 polymer ?
#
loop_
_entity_poly.entity_id
_entity_poly.type
_entity_poly.pdbx_seq_one_letter_code
_entity_poly.pdbx_strand_id
1 'polypeptide(L)' 'MTVCVIGLGYIGLPTAAILATKGHTVCGVDIDRDLVGTINQGGFHSQEPDLDVLVRSAVQSGNLVVQETPIILIVFYRK' A
#
# COMPACT_ATOMS: atom_id res chain seq x y z
N MET A 1 -10.36 11.98 -1.80
CA MET A 1 -9.48 11.93 -2.98
C MET A 1 -8.99 10.51 -3.19
N THR A 2 -8.85 10.10 -4.41
CA THR A 2 -8.28 8.79 -4.75
C THR A 2 -6.84 8.98 -5.17
N VAL A 3 -5.93 8.21 -4.55
CA VAL A 3 -4.50 8.34 -4.76
C VAL A 3 -3.93 6.97 -5.13
N CYS A 4 -3.04 6.92 -6.09
CA CYS A 4 -2.33 5.71 -6.43
C CYS A 4 -0.86 5.86 -6.05
N VAL A 5 -0.36 4.93 -5.24
CA VAL A 5 1.04 4.90 -4.84
C VAL A 5 1.72 3.74 -5.55
N ILE A 6 2.71 4.05 -6.37
CA ILE A 6 3.43 3.07 -7.16
C ILE A 6 4.76 2.79 -6.49
N GLY A 7 4.93 1.54 -6.07
CA GLY A 7 6.08 1.12 -5.29
C GLY A 7 5.80 1.23 -3.79
N LEU A 8 5.70 0.07 -3.14
CA LEU A 8 5.34 -0.03 -1.72
C LEU A 8 6.53 -0.40 -0.86
N GLY A 9 7.70 0.10 -1.24
CA GLY A 9 8.89 -0.13 -0.46
C GLY A 9 8.97 0.81 0.74
N TYR A 10 10.19 1.16 1.06
CA TYR A 10 10.56 1.85 2.29
C TYR A 10 9.83 3.19 2.49
N ILE A 11 9.55 3.91 1.42
CA ILE A 11 8.87 5.21 1.51
C ILE A 11 7.41 5.10 1.08
N GLY A 12 7.13 4.30 0.05
CA GLY A 12 5.79 4.24 -0.54
C GLY A 12 4.74 3.67 0.39
N LEU A 13 5.05 2.60 1.11
CA LEU A 13 4.08 1.98 2.00
C LEU A 13 3.70 2.89 3.18
N PRO A 14 4.64 3.51 3.90
CA PRO A 14 4.25 4.46 4.93
C PRO A 14 3.41 5.62 4.40
N THR A 15 3.76 6.15 3.23
CA THR A 15 3.00 7.23 2.61
C THR A 15 1.58 6.79 2.30
N ALA A 16 1.41 5.62 1.70
CA ALA A 16 0.10 5.09 1.38
C ALA A 16 -0.76 4.89 2.63
N ALA A 17 -0.16 4.34 3.69
CA ALA A 17 -0.87 4.08 4.93
C ALA A 17 -1.32 5.39 5.60
N ILE A 18 -0.46 6.40 5.62
CA ILE A 18 -0.80 7.69 6.21
C ILE A 18 -1.95 8.34 5.45
N LEU A 19 -1.89 8.34 4.12
CA LEU A 19 -2.96 8.92 3.31
C LEU A 19 -4.29 8.19 3.54
N ALA A 20 -4.26 6.88 3.64
CA ALA A 20 -5.46 6.09 3.88
C ALA A 20 -6.08 6.41 5.25
N THR A 21 -5.25 6.59 6.27
CA THR A 21 -5.77 6.92 7.61
C THR A 21 -6.33 8.33 7.68
N LYS A 22 -5.98 9.19 6.75
CA LYS A 22 -6.56 10.54 6.66
C LYS A 22 -7.84 10.57 5.84
N GLY A 23 -8.35 9.42 5.44
CA GLY A 23 -9.64 9.33 4.76
C GLY A 23 -9.56 9.28 3.24
N HIS A 24 -8.36 9.26 2.66
CA HIS A 24 -8.23 9.11 1.21
C HIS A 24 -8.39 7.65 0.82
N THR A 25 -8.92 7.43 -0.37
CA THR A 25 -8.92 6.09 -0.97
C THR A 25 -7.58 5.90 -1.66
N VAL A 26 -6.81 4.92 -1.23
CA VAL A 26 -5.46 4.72 -1.72
C VAL A 26 -5.34 3.35 -2.38
N CYS A 27 -4.82 3.33 -3.61
CA CYS A 27 -4.44 2.12 -4.30
C CYS A 27 -2.92 2.02 -4.27
N GLY A 28 -2.39 1.00 -3.60
CA GLY A 28 -0.97 0.73 -3.58
C GLY A 28 -0.63 -0.36 -4.59
N VAL A 29 0.43 -0.16 -5.37
CA VAL A 29 0.78 -1.08 -6.44
C VAL A 29 2.26 -1.42 -6.34
N ASP A 30 2.57 -2.72 -6.42
CA ASP A 30 3.96 -3.18 -6.41
C ASP A 30 4.10 -4.41 -7.28
N ILE A 31 5.30 -4.62 -7.80
CA ILE A 31 5.61 -5.81 -8.58
C ILE A 31 5.99 -7.00 -7.68
N ASP A 32 6.24 -6.76 -6.41
CA ASP A 32 6.62 -7.81 -5.46
C ASP A 32 5.36 -8.49 -4.94
N ARG A 33 5.09 -9.66 -5.50
CA ARG A 33 3.90 -10.44 -5.15
C ARG A 33 3.87 -10.83 -3.68
N ASP A 34 5.01 -11.17 -3.12
CA ASP A 34 5.08 -11.61 -1.73
C ASP A 34 4.77 -10.46 -0.79
N LEU A 35 5.28 -9.28 -1.08
CA LEU A 35 5.00 -8.10 -0.29
C LEU A 35 3.50 -7.75 -0.34
N VAL A 36 2.92 -7.77 -1.53
CA VAL A 36 1.49 -7.47 -1.70
C VAL A 36 0.64 -8.47 -0.92
N GLY A 37 0.94 -9.75 -1.03
CA GLY A 37 0.21 -10.78 -0.30
C GLY A 37 0.32 -10.61 1.20
N THR A 38 1.51 -10.31 1.70
CA THR A 38 1.75 -10.11 3.12
C THR A 38 0.95 -8.92 3.65
N ILE A 39 0.95 -7.82 2.94
CA ILE A 39 0.20 -6.63 3.35
C ILE A 39 -1.30 -6.93 3.40
N ASN A 40 -1.83 -7.56 2.38
CA ASN A 40 -3.26 -7.83 2.27
C ASN A 40 -3.75 -8.81 3.34
N GLN A 41 -2.88 -9.70 3.80
CA GLN A 41 -3.24 -10.67 4.82
C GLN A 41 -3.06 -10.14 6.24
N GLY A 42 -2.60 -8.91 6.38
CA GLY A 42 -2.34 -8.32 7.69
C GLY A 42 -1.09 -8.84 8.35
N GLY A 43 -0.23 -9.53 7.62
CA GLY A 43 1.01 -10.12 8.13
C GLY A 43 2.24 -9.25 7.99
N PHE A 44 2.06 -7.99 7.59
CA PHE A 44 3.19 -7.09 7.41
C PHE A 44 3.85 -6.76 8.74
N HIS A 45 5.14 -6.96 8.80
CA HIS A 45 5.96 -6.63 9.96
C HIS A 45 7.18 -5.84 9.52
N SER A 46 7.45 -4.77 10.26
CA SER A 46 8.65 -3.98 10.08
C SER A 46 9.37 -3.87 11.42
N GLN A 47 10.43 -3.08 11.46
CA GLN A 47 11.12 -2.79 12.71
C GLN A 47 10.42 -1.67 13.50
N GLU A 48 9.36 -1.10 12.96
CA GLU A 48 8.63 -0.03 13.58
C GLU A 48 7.19 -0.48 13.86
N PRO A 49 6.88 -0.86 15.12
CA PRO A 49 5.54 -1.35 15.47
C PRO A 49 4.42 -0.37 15.14
N ASP A 50 4.67 0.93 15.26
CA ASP A 50 3.66 1.93 14.95
C ASP A 50 3.29 1.89 13.47
N LEU A 51 4.26 1.64 12.60
CA LEU A 51 3.99 1.50 11.17
C LEU A 51 3.17 0.24 10.90
N ASP A 52 3.46 -0.85 11.57
CA ASP A 52 2.73 -2.10 11.39
C ASP A 52 1.24 -1.91 11.73
N VAL A 53 0.96 -1.25 12.83
CA VAL A 53 -0.42 -0.95 13.24
C VAL A 53 -1.10 -0.05 12.21
N LEU A 54 -0.39 0.97 11.74
CA LEU A 54 -0.93 1.91 10.77
C LEU A 54 -1.32 1.21 9.46
N VAL A 55 -0.43 0.35 8.95
CA VAL A 55 -0.67 -0.39 7.71
C VAL A 55 -1.87 -1.32 7.88
N ARG A 56 -1.92 -2.09 8.96
CA ARG A 56 -3.05 -3.00 9.20
C ARG A 56 -4.37 -2.24 9.30
N SER A 57 -4.38 -1.13 10.01
CA SER A 57 -5.59 -0.32 10.15
C SER A 57 -6.05 0.22 8.80
N ALA A 58 -5.12 0.69 7.99
CA ALA A 58 -5.43 1.23 6.66
C ALA A 58 -6.05 0.15 5.76
N VAL A 59 -5.50 -1.06 5.79
CA VAL A 59 -6.03 -2.17 4.98
C VAL A 59 -7.41 -2.59 5.50
N GLN A 60 -7.57 -2.73 6.81
CA GLN A 60 -8.82 -3.18 7.40
C GLN A 60 -9.96 -2.19 7.18
N SER A 61 -9.66 -0.90 7.13
CA SER A 61 -10.67 0.11 6.88
C SER A 61 -11.20 0.09 5.44
N GLY A 62 -10.48 -0.57 4.54
CA GLY A 62 -10.80 -0.56 3.12
C GLY A 62 -10.26 0.64 2.36
N ASN A 63 -9.65 1.60 3.06
CA ASN A 63 -9.10 2.79 2.41
C ASN A 63 -7.78 2.52 1.70
N LEU A 64 -7.05 1.48 2.09
CA LEU A 64 -5.84 1.07 1.39
C LEU A 64 -6.07 -0.30 0.76
N VAL A 65 -6.01 -0.34 -0.56
CA VAL A 65 -6.07 -1.58 -1.33
C VAL A 65 -4.73 -1.76 -2.03
N VAL A 66 -4.12 -2.92 -1.85
CA VAL A 66 -2.79 -3.20 -2.39
C VAL A 66 -2.90 -4.28 -3.47
N GLN A 67 -2.26 -4.04 -4.59
CA GLN A 67 -2.32 -4.94 -5.75
C GLN A 67 -0.94 -5.17 -6.33
N GLU A 68 -0.71 -6.39 -6.80
CA GLU A 68 0.42 -6.67 -7.66
C GLU A 68 0.12 -6.18 -9.06
N THR A 69 1.12 -5.61 -9.72
CA THR A 69 0.97 -5.24 -11.11
C THR A 69 2.32 -5.35 -11.84
N PRO A 70 2.32 -5.77 -13.11
CA PRO A 70 3.54 -5.72 -13.91
C PRO A 70 3.99 -4.29 -14.13
N ILE A 71 5.30 -4.10 -14.30
CA ILE A 71 5.88 -2.78 -14.55
C ILE A 71 5.21 -2.08 -15.73
N ILE A 72 4.85 -2.83 -16.74
CA ILE A 72 4.21 -2.26 -17.92
C ILE A 72 2.87 -1.59 -17.59
N LEU A 73 2.11 -2.14 -16.65
CA LEU A 73 0.86 -1.52 -16.22
C LEU A 73 1.12 -0.26 -15.42
N ILE A 74 2.20 -0.22 -14.65
CA ILE A 74 2.58 0.99 -13.92
C ILE A 74 2.83 2.13 -14.89
N VAL A 75 3.47 1.86 -16.02
CA VAL A 75 3.72 2.89 -17.05
C VAL A 75 2.41 3.46 -17.58
N PHE A 76 1.41 2.61 -17.80
CA PHE A 76 0.11 3.08 -18.26
C PHE A 76 -0.61 3.95 -17.22
N TYR A 77 -0.48 3.61 -15.97
CA TYR A 77 -1.13 4.38 -14.90
C TYR A 77 -0.57 5.78 -14.75
N ARG A 78 0.60 6.04 -15.23
CA ARG A 78 1.24 7.34 -15.09
C ARG A 78 0.67 8.41 -16.00
N LYS A 79 -0.24 8.06 -16.83
CA LYS A 79 -0.89 9.06 -17.70
C LYS A 79 -1.76 10.05 -16.89
#